data_e9f3263a1bf06734a2eceb31e03e59a4
#
_entry.id   e9f3263a1bf06734a2eceb31e03e59a4
#
_cell.length_a   1.000
_cell.length_b   1.000
_cell.length_c   1.000
_cell.angle_alpha   90.00
_cell.angle_beta   90.00
_cell.angle_gamma   90.00
#
_symmetry.space_group_name_H-M   'P 1'
#
loop_
_entity.id
_entity.type
_entity.pdbx_description
1 polymer ?
#
loop_
_entity_poly.entity_id
_entity_poly.type
_entity_poly.pdbx_seq_one_letter_code
_entity_poly.pdbx_strand_id
1 'polypeptide(L)'
;MSKALNFLAGVVILAILLAQAQTTEATQAGASKPAANTNGFVVDLQKHWTTAQGLAVAVAEAMPAADYSFKPVPEEMSFGEQIMHIAEANYGYCAFLTDAKSPFVDLAKDAKIEKAEAVKQLTGSFEYCSAAFSKVTEAELDAVHGTGDHKFVARDVMLGVMIHMVHHRGQAEVYLRLKGIKPPDYKW
;
A
#
# COMPACT_ATOMS: atom_id res chain seq x y z
N MET A 1 4.09 78.37 -53.96
CA MET A 1 4.49 77.17 -54.69
C MET A 1 5.47 76.45 -53.77
N SER A 2 5.35 75.16 -53.57
CA SER A 2 6.16 74.30 -52.75
C SER A 2 5.71 74.12 -51.29
N LYS A 3 4.71 73.26 -51.08
CA LYS A 3 4.39 72.59 -49.79
C LYS A 3 3.84 71.16 -50.04
N ALA A 4 4.61 70.37 -50.73
CA ALA A 4 4.14 68.96 -51.01
C ALA A 4 5.30 67.95 -51.13
N LEU A 5 6.28 67.92 -50.20
CA LEU A 5 7.36 66.95 -50.28
C LEU A 5 7.83 66.37 -48.97
N ASN A 6 7.11 66.59 -47.87
CA ASN A 6 7.60 66.05 -46.54
C ASN A 6 6.64 65.06 -45.90
N PHE A 7 5.71 64.43 -46.62
CA PHE A 7 4.73 63.50 -46.00
C PHE A 7 4.94 62.03 -46.39
N LEU A 8 5.98 61.70 -47.13
CA LEU A 8 6.24 60.30 -47.56
C LEU A 8 7.39 59.61 -46.90
N ALA A 9 8.16 60.29 -46.03
CA ALA A 9 9.29 59.68 -45.39
C ALA A 9 8.94 59.08 -43.99
N GLY A 10 7.75 59.35 -43.44
CA GLY A 10 7.37 58.93 -42.10
C GLY A 10 6.66 57.54 -42.01
N VAL A 11 6.16 57.05 -43.14
CA VAL A 11 5.33 55.82 -43.14
C VAL A 11 6.12 54.55 -43.38
N VAL A 12 7.33 54.65 -43.94
CA VAL A 12 8.16 53.46 -44.25
C VAL A 12 8.96 52.96 -43.07
N ILE A 13 9.23 53.81 -42.05
CA ILE A 13 10.03 53.38 -40.87
C ILE A 13 9.17 52.68 -39.83
N LEU A 14 7.86 52.86 -39.79
CA LEU A 14 6.97 52.19 -38.83
C LEU A 14 6.59 50.74 -39.23
N ALA A 15 6.76 50.37 -40.51
CA ALA A 15 6.44 49.03 -40.97
C ALA A 15 7.56 48.00 -40.76
N ILE A 16 8.78 48.45 -40.49
CA ILE A 16 9.94 47.53 -40.27
C ILE A 16 10.11 47.13 -38.80
N LEU A 17 9.52 47.87 -37.85
CA LEU A 17 9.61 47.55 -36.42
C LEU A 17 8.52 46.62 -35.92
N LEU A 18 7.51 46.27 -36.72
CA LEU A 18 6.45 45.33 -36.39
C LEU A 18 6.68 43.89 -36.86
N ALA A 19 7.76 43.65 -37.61
CA ALA A 19 8.07 42.32 -38.16
C ALA A 19 9.09 41.52 -37.35
N GLN A 20 9.60 42.01 -36.22
CA GLN A 20 10.58 41.32 -35.40
C GLN A 20 10.06 40.83 -34.02
N ALA A 21 8.76 40.93 -33.77
CA ALA A 21 8.18 40.50 -32.49
C ALA A 21 7.46 39.14 -32.53
N GLN A 22 7.65 38.33 -33.57
CA GLN A 22 6.92 37.06 -33.72
C GLN A 22 7.78 35.82 -33.91
N THR A 23 9.03 35.78 -33.45
CA THR A 23 9.86 34.56 -33.58
C THR A 23 10.52 34.13 -32.28
N THR A 24 9.80 34.14 -31.15
CA THR A 24 10.31 33.54 -29.90
C THR A 24 9.21 32.77 -29.13
N GLU A 25 8.27 32.14 -29.81
CA GLU A 25 7.35 31.19 -29.19
C GLU A 25 7.31 29.87 -29.96
N ALA A 26 8.41 29.14 -29.98
CA ALA A 26 8.38 27.76 -30.41
C ALA A 26 9.63 27.04 -29.96
N THR A 27 9.87 26.89 -28.63
CA THR A 27 10.72 25.82 -28.14
C THR A 27 10.46 25.62 -26.63
N GLN A 28 9.26 25.20 -26.26
CA GLN A 28 8.98 24.54 -24.99
C GLN A 28 8.02 23.37 -25.21
N ALA A 29 8.39 22.49 -26.10
CA ALA A 29 7.75 21.20 -26.24
C ALA A 29 8.84 20.13 -26.01
N GLY A 30 9.06 19.77 -24.79
CA GLY A 30 10.05 18.74 -24.48
C GLY A 30 10.30 18.59 -22.98
N ALA A 31 9.32 18.88 -22.13
CA ALA A 31 9.35 18.30 -20.80
C ALA A 31 9.14 16.79 -20.99
N SER A 32 10.25 16.06 -21.11
CA SER A 32 10.23 14.61 -21.05
C SER A 32 9.50 14.24 -19.74
N LYS A 33 8.37 13.54 -19.87
CA LYS A 33 7.71 12.87 -18.74
C LYS A 33 8.81 12.20 -17.94
N PRO A 34 8.94 12.46 -16.64
CA PRO A 34 9.96 11.78 -15.82
C PRO A 34 9.85 10.29 -16.12
N ALA A 35 10.97 9.64 -16.38
CA ALA A 35 11.02 8.19 -16.52
C ALA A 35 10.25 7.61 -15.33
N ALA A 36 9.29 6.71 -15.60
CA ALA A 36 8.51 6.08 -14.57
C ALA A 36 9.49 5.56 -13.52
N ASN A 37 9.38 6.07 -12.29
CA ASN A 37 10.24 5.64 -11.20
C ASN A 37 9.95 4.16 -11.00
N THR A 38 10.89 3.28 -11.34
CA THR A 38 10.76 1.82 -11.19
C THR A 38 10.73 1.41 -9.71
N ASN A 39 10.98 2.35 -8.80
CA ASN A 39 10.90 2.22 -7.35
C ASN A 39 9.73 3.08 -6.84
N GLY A 40 8.52 2.72 -7.19
CA GLY A 40 7.32 3.37 -6.66
C GLY A 40 6.89 2.78 -5.32
N PHE A 41 5.97 3.48 -4.64
CA PHE A 41 5.43 3.06 -3.34
C PHE A 41 4.89 1.61 -3.36
N VAL A 42 4.16 1.24 -4.41
CA VAL A 42 3.58 -0.12 -4.53
C VAL A 42 4.68 -1.19 -4.58
N VAL A 43 5.75 -0.94 -5.33
CA VAL A 43 6.88 -1.86 -5.46
C VAL A 43 7.61 -2.03 -4.12
N ASP A 44 7.90 -0.93 -3.43
CA ASP A 44 8.57 -0.95 -2.14
C ASP A 44 7.70 -1.63 -1.08
N LEU A 45 6.39 -1.33 -1.06
CA LEU A 45 5.46 -1.98 -0.14
C LEU A 45 5.39 -3.49 -0.37
N GLN A 46 5.30 -3.96 -1.63
CA GLN A 46 5.26 -5.39 -1.95
C GLN A 46 6.53 -6.12 -1.51
N LYS A 47 7.71 -5.49 -1.64
CA LYS A 47 8.96 -6.03 -1.13
C LYS A 47 8.91 -6.23 0.38
N HIS A 48 8.49 -5.20 1.12
CA HIS A 48 8.35 -5.28 2.58
C HIS A 48 7.25 -6.24 3.01
N TRP A 49 6.14 -6.31 2.25
CA TRP A 49 5.06 -7.25 2.48
C TRP A 49 5.53 -8.70 2.39
N THR A 50 6.33 -9.03 1.39
CA THR A 50 6.93 -10.36 1.25
C THR A 50 7.83 -10.72 2.43
N THR A 51 8.66 -9.77 2.89
CA THR A 51 9.49 -9.97 4.10
C THR A 51 8.63 -10.18 5.34
N ALA A 52 7.58 -9.37 5.49
CA ALA A 52 6.65 -9.43 6.61
C ALA A 52 5.84 -10.75 6.64
N GLN A 53 5.41 -11.25 5.49
CA GLN A 53 4.81 -12.58 5.33
C GLN A 53 5.72 -13.68 5.88
N GLY A 54 6.98 -13.70 5.41
CA GLY A 54 7.94 -14.71 5.85
C GLY A 54 8.16 -14.70 7.36
N LEU A 55 8.22 -13.51 7.97
CA LEU A 55 8.35 -13.36 9.42
C LEU A 55 7.08 -13.79 10.17
N ALA A 56 5.90 -13.38 9.71
CA ALA A 56 4.64 -13.73 10.37
C ALA A 56 4.36 -15.24 10.32
N VAL A 57 4.58 -15.88 9.17
CA VAL A 57 4.43 -17.32 9.02
C VAL A 57 5.44 -18.06 9.89
N ALA A 58 6.70 -17.61 9.94
CA ALA A 58 7.73 -18.22 10.80
C ALA A 58 7.38 -18.09 12.29
N VAL A 59 6.77 -16.97 12.72
CA VAL A 59 6.26 -16.82 14.10
C VAL A 59 5.14 -17.79 14.38
N ALA A 60 4.16 -17.92 13.47
CA ALA A 60 3.05 -18.87 13.61
C ALA A 60 3.56 -20.31 13.67
N GLU A 61 4.54 -20.67 12.84
CA GLU A 61 5.13 -22.00 12.83
C GLU A 61 6.00 -22.31 14.06
N ALA A 62 6.59 -21.31 14.70
CA ALA A 62 7.44 -21.52 15.87
C ALA A 62 6.66 -22.01 17.10
N MET A 63 5.39 -21.64 17.27
CA MET A 63 4.57 -22.08 18.38
C MET A 63 4.15 -23.55 18.21
N PRO A 64 4.38 -24.41 19.21
CA PRO A 64 3.84 -25.78 19.20
C PRO A 64 2.31 -25.79 19.11
N ALA A 65 1.74 -26.76 18.41
CA ALA A 65 0.29 -26.87 18.26
C ALA A 65 -0.45 -26.96 19.61
N ALA A 66 0.15 -27.61 20.60
CA ALA A 66 -0.40 -27.73 21.96
C ALA A 66 -0.54 -26.38 22.68
N ASP A 67 0.24 -25.37 22.26
CA ASP A 67 0.29 -24.04 22.88
C ASP A 67 -0.49 -22.96 22.11
N TYR A 68 -1.23 -23.33 21.05
CA TYR A 68 -2.03 -22.38 20.29
C TYR A 68 -3.17 -21.74 21.11
N SER A 69 -3.63 -22.40 22.15
CA SER A 69 -4.60 -21.86 23.11
C SER A 69 -3.99 -21.06 24.25
N PHE A 70 -2.66 -20.89 24.28
CA PHE A 70 -1.98 -20.14 25.34
C PHE A 70 -2.39 -18.66 25.31
N LYS A 71 -2.77 -18.13 26.47
CA LYS A 71 -3.05 -16.71 26.74
C LYS A 71 -2.08 -16.20 27.83
N PRO A 72 -1.45 -15.03 27.65
CA PRO A 72 -0.60 -14.46 28.70
C PRO A 72 -1.42 -14.04 29.94
N VAL A 73 -2.63 -13.52 29.72
CA VAL A 73 -3.65 -13.20 30.74
C VAL A 73 -5.03 -13.55 30.17
N PRO A 74 -6.06 -13.78 31.01
CA PRO A 74 -7.39 -14.22 30.55
C PRO A 74 -8.07 -13.31 29.56
N GLU A 75 -7.83 -12.00 29.66
CA GLU A 75 -8.46 -10.95 28.86
C GLU A 75 -7.87 -10.83 27.44
N GLU A 76 -6.66 -11.37 27.25
CA GLU A 76 -5.97 -11.29 25.95
C GLU A 76 -6.41 -12.42 25.01
N MET A 77 -6.18 -12.19 23.72
CA MET A 77 -6.32 -13.23 22.71
C MET A 77 -5.35 -14.37 23.00
N SER A 78 -5.73 -15.60 22.70
CA SER A 78 -4.78 -16.71 22.63
C SER A 78 -3.82 -16.52 21.46
N PHE A 79 -2.70 -17.26 21.46
CA PHE A 79 -1.77 -17.23 20.33
C PHE A 79 -2.47 -17.54 19.01
N GLY A 80 -3.30 -18.57 18.96
CA GLY A 80 -4.06 -18.92 17.76
C GLY A 80 -5.04 -17.82 17.33
N GLU A 81 -5.71 -17.17 18.29
CA GLU A 81 -6.59 -16.03 18.01
C GLU A 81 -5.81 -14.84 17.42
N GLN A 82 -4.59 -14.56 17.91
CA GLN A 82 -3.72 -13.53 17.31
C GLN A 82 -3.37 -13.85 15.85
N ILE A 83 -3.03 -15.09 15.54
CA ILE A 83 -2.68 -15.51 14.17
C ILE A 83 -3.90 -15.42 13.25
N MET A 84 -5.07 -15.88 13.71
CA MET A 84 -6.31 -15.78 12.94
C MET A 84 -6.75 -14.33 12.74
N HIS A 85 -6.58 -13.48 13.74
CA HIS A 85 -6.91 -12.06 13.63
C HIS A 85 -6.05 -11.31 12.60
N ILE A 86 -4.75 -11.66 12.50
CA ILE A 86 -3.91 -11.14 11.39
C ILE A 86 -4.50 -11.57 10.05
N ALA A 87 -4.89 -12.82 9.89
CA ALA A 87 -5.45 -13.35 8.64
C ALA A 87 -6.77 -12.65 8.29
N GLU A 88 -7.69 -12.52 9.24
CA GLU A 88 -8.96 -11.83 9.09
C GLU A 88 -8.77 -10.38 8.62
N ALA A 89 -7.92 -9.63 9.32
CA ALA A 89 -7.65 -8.25 9.00
C ALA A 89 -7.00 -8.10 7.61
N ASN A 90 -6.02 -8.94 7.27
CA ASN A 90 -5.42 -8.94 5.94
C ASN A 90 -6.49 -9.13 4.85
N TYR A 91 -7.33 -10.16 4.97
CA TYR A 91 -8.42 -10.39 4.03
C TYR A 91 -9.40 -9.21 3.97
N GLY A 92 -9.77 -8.63 5.12
CA GLY A 92 -10.68 -7.50 5.22
C GLY A 92 -10.14 -6.25 4.52
N TYR A 93 -8.94 -5.81 4.87
CA TYR A 93 -8.30 -4.64 4.26
C TYR A 93 -8.11 -4.81 2.75
N CYS A 94 -7.64 -5.98 2.31
CA CYS A 94 -7.35 -6.20 0.90
C CYS A 94 -8.60 -6.44 0.06
N ALA A 95 -9.68 -6.98 0.65
CA ALA A 95 -10.99 -7.03 0.02
C ALA A 95 -11.58 -5.61 -0.14
N PHE A 96 -11.44 -4.77 0.89
CA PHE A 96 -11.84 -3.37 0.83
C PHE A 96 -11.09 -2.60 -0.27
N LEU A 97 -9.77 -2.82 -0.41
CA LEU A 97 -8.94 -2.20 -1.44
C LEU A 97 -9.39 -2.55 -2.87
N THR A 98 -10.04 -3.68 -3.05
CA THR A 98 -10.52 -4.16 -4.36
C THR A 98 -12.04 -4.08 -4.51
N ASP A 99 -12.74 -3.42 -3.56
CA ASP A 99 -14.21 -3.35 -3.49
C ASP A 99 -14.86 -4.75 -3.56
N ALA A 100 -14.18 -5.77 -3.01
CA ALA A 100 -14.62 -7.15 -2.99
C ALA A 100 -15.16 -7.55 -1.60
N LYS A 101 -15.87 -8.68 -1.54
CA LYS A 101 -16.20 -9.31 -0.27
C LYS A 101 -14.98 -10.05 0.27
N SER A 102 -14.69 -9.91 1.57
CA SER A 102 -13.64 -10.69 2.23
C SER A 102 -13.89 -12.19 2.07
N PRO A 103 -12.90 -12.97 1.65
CA PRO A 103 -12.99 -14.42 1.57
C PRO A 103 -12.72 -15.12 2.91
N PHE A 104 -12.43 -14.36 3.98
CA PHE A 104 -12.19 -14.93 5.29
C PHE A 104 -13.41 -15.74 5.78
N VAL A 105 -13.13 -16.90 6.34
CA VAL A 105 -14.16 -17.78 6.92
C VAL A 105 -13.96 -17.82 8.43
N ASP A 106 -14.88 -17.21 9.15
CA ASP A 106 -14.91 -17.29 10.60
C ASP A 106 -15.03 -18.74 11.07
N LEU A 107 -14.26 -19.07 12.09
CA LEU A 107 -14.49 -20.30 12.82
C LEU A 107 -15.76 -20.19 13.66
N ALA A 108 -16.41 -21.30 13.92
CA ALA A 108 -17.53 -21.32 14.84
C ALA A 108 -17.08 -20.76 16.21
N LYS A 109 -17.98 -20.04 16.87
CA LYS A 109 -17.74 -19.53 18.22
C LYS A 109 -17.30 -20.69 19.12
N ASP A 110 -16.26 -20.49 19.88
CA ASP A 110 -15.64 -21.47 20.78
C ASP A 110 -14.96 -22.67 20.08
N ALA A 111 -14.79 -22.62 18.75
CA ALA A 111 -14.00 -23.63 18.03
C ALA A 111 -12.53 -23.53 18.44
N LYS A 112 -11.93 -24.72 18.66
CA LYS A 112 -10.48 -24.77 18.90
C LYS A 112 -9.75 -24.38 17.62
N ILE A 113 -8.82 -23.43 17.75
CA ILE A 113 -7.99 -23.00 16.63
C ILE A 113 -6.82 -23.99 16.51
N GLU A 114 -6.85 -24.78 15.45
CA GLU A 114 -5.77 -25.71 15.13
C GLU A 114 -4.64 -24.97 14.40
N LYS A 115 -3.39 -25.26 14.75
CA LYS A 115 -2.20 -24.65 14.15
C LYS A 115 -2.23 -24.71 12.63
N ALA A 116 -2.54 -25.87 12.05
CA ALA A 116 -2.53 -26.06 10.60
C ALA A 116 -3.54 -25.14 9.90
N GLU A 117 -4.75 -24.94 10.47
CA GLU A 117 -5.74 -24.04 9.90
C GLU A 117 -5.32 -22.59 10.05
N ALA A 118 -4.82 -22.18 11.22
CA ALA A 118 -4.36 -20.81 11.45
C ALA A 118 -3.20 -20.42 10.49
N VAL A 119 -2.22 -21.30 10.31
CA VAL A 119 -1.10 -21.07 9.38
C VAL A 119 -1.59 -20.99 7.93
N LYS A 120 -2.54 -21.87 7.55
CA LYS A 120 -3.16 -21.85 6.22
C LYS A 120 -3.90 -20.54 5.96
N GLN A 121 -4.74 -20.10 6.89
CA GLN A 121 -5.48 -18.83 6.77
C GLN A 121 -4.53 -17.64 6.70
N LEU A 122 -3.51 -17.62 7.57
CA LEU A 122 -2.49 -16.58 7.55
C LEU A 122 -1.78 -16.52 6.19
N THR A 123 -1.27 -17.63 5.70
CA THR A 123 -0.55 -17.71 4.41
C THR A 123 -1.45 -17.25 3.25
N GLY A 124 -2.67 -17.79 3.18
CA GLY A 124 -3.64 -17.41 2.14
C GLY A 124 -4.01 -15.93 2.18
N SER A 125 -4.08 -15.31 3.38
CA SER A 125 -4.37 -13.89 3.52
C SER A 125 -3.26 -13.00 2.94
N PHE A 126 -2.00 -13.39 3.12
CA PHE A 126 -0.86 -12.70 2.52
C PHE A 126 -0.85 -12.80 0.99
N GLU A 127 -1.16 -13.98 0.46
CA GLU A 127 -1.26 -14.20 -0.99
C GLU A 127 -2.39 -13.37 -1.60
N TYR A 128 -3.54 -13.32 -0.93
CA TYR A 128 -4.67 -12.50 -1.33
C TYR A 128 -4.32 -11.01 -1.39
N CYS A 129 -3.65 -10.49 -0.35
CA CYS A 129 -3.18 -9.12 -0.33
C CYS A 129 -2.13 -8.82 -1.41
N SER A 130 -1.18 -9.73 -1.64
CA SER A 130 -0.19 -9.59 -2.71
C SER A 130 -0.87 -9.46 -4.08
N ALA A 131 -1.91 -10.26 -4.34
CA ALA A 131 -2.72 -10.16 -5.55
C ALA A 131 -3.54 -8.87 -5.62
N ALA A 132 -4.03 -8.35 -4.49
CA ALA A 132 -4.72 -7.06 -4.43
C ALA A 132 -3.76 -5.91 -4.73
N PHE A 133 -2.60 -5.87 -4.09
CA PHE A 133 -1.60 -4.81 -4.28
C PHE A 133 -1.08 -4.77 -5.73
N SER A 134 -0.95 -5.92 -6.39
CA SER A 134 -0.49 -5.98 -7.80
C SER A 134 -1.46 -5.30 -8.77
N LYS A 135 -2.70 -5.06 -8.37
CA LYS A 135 -3.71 -4.37 -9.18
C LYS A 135 -3.70 -2.85 -8.99
N VAL A 136 -3.05 -2.35 -7.93
CA VAL A 136 -2.95 -0.91 -7.64
C VAL A 136 -1.76 -0.33 -8.40
N THR A 137 -2.02 0.61 -9.27
CA THR A 137 -0.97 1.40 -9.96
C THR A 137 -0.60 2.62 -9.12
N GLU A 138 0.58 3.20 -9.38
CA GLU A 138 1.00 4.45 -8.69
C GLU A 138 -0.03 5.59 -8.90
N ALA A 139 -0.73 5.61 -10.03
CA ALA A 139 -1.76 6.60 -10.31
C ALA A 139 -3.05 6.38 -9.49
N GLU A 140 -3.27 5.17 -9.00
CA GLU A 140 -4.46 4.80 -8.21
C GLU A 140 -4.23 4.89 -6.71
N LEU A 141 -3.03 5.23 -6.25
CA LEU A 141 -2.72 5.35 -4.83
C LEU A 141 -3.61 6.35 -4.08
N ASP A 142 -4.12 7.36 -4.78
CA ASP A 142 -5.08 8.34 -4.25
C ASP A 142 -6.55 7.97 -4.54
N ALA A 143 -6.82 6.82 -5.16
CA ALA A 143 -8.18 6.34 -5.37
C ALA A 143 -8.88 6.13 -4.03
N VAL A 144 -10.14 6.57 -3.96
CA VAL A 144 -10.95 6.45 -2.75
C VAL A 144 -11.81 5.20 -2.84
N HIS A 145 -11.69 4.34 -1.86
CA HIS A 145 -12.49 3.13 -1.67
C HIS A 145 -13.48 3.30 -0.53
N GLY A 146 -14.59 2.54 -0.58
CA GLY A 146 -15.63 2.56 0.43
C GLY A 146 -16.71 3.63 0.21
N THR A 147 -17.67 3.71 1.15
CA THR A 147 -18.85 4.58 1.08
C THR A 147 -19.15 5.25 2.42
N GLY A 148 -19.90 6.35 2.38
CA GLY A 148 -20.29 7.08 3.59
C GLY A 148 -19.08 7.59 4.37
N ASP A 149 -19.05 7.33 5.68
CA ASP A 149 -17.97 7.72 6.58
C ASP A 149 -16.78 6.73 6.58
N HIS A 150 -16.92 5.60 5.87
CA HIS A 150 -15.89 4.58 5.72
C HIS A 150 -15.21 4.73 4.35
N LYS A 151 -14.53 5.84 4.15
CA LYS A 151 -13.77 6.15 2.93
C LYS A 151 -12.30 6.30 3.24
N PHE A 152 -11.48 5.57 2.51
CA PHE A 152 -10.02 5.62 2.66
C PHE A 152 -9.37 5.65 1.28
N VAL A 153 -8.22 6.27 1.17
CA VAL A 153 -7.42 6.20 -0.06
C VAL A 153 -6.61 4.90 -0.09
N ALA A 154 -6.34 4.39 -1.29
CA ALA A 154 -5.68 3.10 -1.46
C ALA A 154 -4.37 2.98 -0.67
N ARG A 155 -3.53 4.03 -0.69
CA ARG A 155 -2.26 4.04 0.06
C ARG A 155 -2.45 3.87 1.57
N ASP A 156 -3.50 4.48 2.16
CA ASP A 156 -3.78 4.37 3.60
C ASP A 156 -4.22 2.96 3.97
N VAL A 157 -5.04 2.33 3.11
CA VAL A 157 -5.43 0.92 3.30
C VAL A 157 -4.20 0.01 3.26
N MET A 158 -3.30 0.22 2.28
CA MET A 158 -2.08 -0.57 2.13
C MET A 158 -1.11 -0.39 3.30
N LEU A 159 -0.95 0.83 3.81
CA LEU A 159 -0.16 1.11 5.02
C LEU A 159 -0.84 0.56 6.26
N GLY A 160 -2.17 0.73 6.36
CA GLY A 160 -2.96 0.26 7.50
C GLY A 160 -2.85 -1.23 7.73
N VAL A 161 -2.99 -2.04 6.69
CA VAL A 161 -2.85 -3.50 6.81
C VAL A 161 -1.42 -3.91 7.21
N MET A 162 -0.40 -3.24 6.69
CA MET A 162 0.99 -3.48 7.06
C MET A 162 1.22 -3.19 8.55
N ILE A 163 0.78 -2.02 9.02
CA ILE A 163 0.93 -1.59 10.42
C ILE A 163 0.19 -2.54 11.36
N HIS A 164 -1.05 -2.91 11.02
CA HIS A 164 -1.87 -3.82 11.80
C HIS A 164 -1.21 -5.19 11.96
N MET A 165 -0.77 -5.78 10.84
CA MET A 165 -0.09 -7.07 10.83
C MET A 165 1.20 -7.04 11.65
N VAL A 166 2.05 -6.02 11.49
CA VAL A 166 3.30 -5.87 12.26
C VAL A 166 3.03 -5.74 13.75
N HIS A 167 1.98 -4.99 14.15
CA HIS A 167 1.55 -4.85 15.54
C HIS A 167 1.22 -6.22 16.17
N HIS A 168 0.33 -6.99 15.57
CA HIS A 168 -0.09 -8.29 16.10
C HIS A 168 1.00 -9.36 16.01
N ARG A 169 1.83 -9.35 14.96
CA ARG A 169 3.02 -10.21 14.91
C ARG A 169 3.95 -9.94 16.08
N GLY A 170 4.21 -8.66 16.40
CA GLY A 170 5.05 -8.30 17.57
C GLY A 170 4.49 -8.82 18.90
N GLN A 171 3.16 -8.78 19.06
CA GLN A 171 2.49 -9.39 20.22
C GLN A 171 2.71 -10.92 20.24
N ALA A 172 2.48 -11.61 19.13
CA ALA A 172 2.69 -13.05 19.02
C ALA A 172 4.14 -13.48 19.33
N GLU A 173 5.14 -12.66 18.97
CA GLU A 173 6.54 -12.89 19.35
C GLU A 173 6.76 -12.82 20.87
N VAL A 174 6.02 -11.97 21.59
CA VAL A 174 6.05 -11.94 23.07
C VAL A 174 5.52 -13.26 23.64
N TYR A 175 4.45 -13.82 23.05
CA TYR A 175 3.89 -15.11 23.49
C TYR A 175 4.91 -16.25 23.32
N LEU A 176 5.66 -16.26 22.21
CA LEU A 176 6.76 -17.22 22.03
C LEU A 176 7.77 -17.12 23.17
N ARG A 177 8.20 -15.89 23.52
CA ARG A 177 9.16 -15.66 24.61
C ARG A 177 8.64 -16.12 25.96
N LEU A 178 7.35 -15.90 26.24
CA LEU A 178 6.70 -16.38 27.47
C LEU A 178 6.65 -17.92 27.57
N LYS A 179 6.66 -18.60 26.40
CA LYS A 179 6.79 -20.06 26.31
C LYS A 179 8.24 -20.53 26.24
N GLY A 180 9.23 -19.66 26.41
CA GLY A 180 10.65 -19.99 26.32
C GLY A 180 11.16 -20.24 24.91
N ILE A 181 10.39 -19.86 23.88
CA ILE A 181 10.73 -20.03 22.47
C ILE A 181 11.34 -18.74 21.94
N LYS A 182 12.55 -18.83 21.34
CA LYS A 182 13.15 -17.69 20.65
C LYS A 182 12.36 -17.41 19.37
N PRO A 183 11.81 -16.19 19.18
CA PRO A 183 11.18 -15.81 17.91
C PRO A 183 12.19 -15.87 16.75
N PRO A 184 11.71 -16.00 15.51
CA PRO A 184 12.54 -15.88 14.32
C PRO A 184 13.34 -14.57 14.32
N ASP A 185 14.58 -14.61 13.84
CA ASP A 185 15.41 -13.41 13.74
C ASP A 185 14.80 -12.42 12.74
N TYR A 186 14.76 -11.15 13.14
CA TYR A 186 14.24 -10.09 12.28
C TYR A 186 15.09 -9.97 10.99
N LYS A 187 14.41 -9.78 9.87
CA LYS A 187 15.00 -9.53 8.56
C LYS A 187 14.43 -8.24 7.99
N TRP A 188 15.29 -7.49 7.32
CA TRP A 188 14.91 -6.26 6.60
C TRP A 188 14.91 -6.49 5.10
#